data_6a33eb8f14638a12b4f074695e1dd4a3
#
_entry.id   6a33eb8f14638a12b4f074695e1dd4a3
#
_cell.length_a   1.000
_cell.length_b   1.000
_cell.length_c   1.000
_cell.angle_alpha   90.00
_cell.angle_beta   90.00
_cell.angle_gamma   90.00
#
_symmetry.space_group_name_H-M   'P 1'
#
loop_
_entity.id
_entity.type
_entity.pdbx_description
1 polymer ?
#
loop_
_entity_poly.entity_id
_entity_poly.type
_entity_poly.pdbx_seq_one_letter_code
_entity_poly.pdbx_strand_id
1 'polypeptide(L)'
;MEFKYPEAIVECDWLLNQLNNDNVRIYDCTTILHYTDDHPDKPYDVESGYELYKKSHIPGASFLNLQNDFSNNDSKFKFTLPNSDYLAEAFQNHGIGEPFHIIFYSRNGMQWSTRFWWMAQYLGYKKISILNGGINEWERLGMPTESKSNSYKSAKFDASVNDRIFVDKEYVHSSMNDDSSILINALPEDLHRGQNPRYGRPGRICLLYTSDAADEVAGGG
;
A
#
# COMPACT_ATOMS: atom_id res chain seq x y z
N MET A 1 -1.44 22.24 -7.67
CA MET A 1 -1.28 21.17 -8.69
C MET A 1 -2.55 20.32 -8.62
N GLU A 2 -3.20 20.11 -9.74
CA GLU A 2 -4.42 19.28 -9.77
C GLU A 2 -4.01 17.83 -10.04
N PHE A 3 -4.47 16.89 -9.20
CA PHE A 3 -4.17 15.47 -9.39
C PHE A 3 -4.91 14.93 -10.61
N LYS A 4 -4.23 14.09 -11.39
CA LYS A 4 -4.85 13.42 -12.56
C LYS A 4 -5.98 12.46 -12.15
N TYR A 5 -5.89 11.90 -10.95
CA TYR A 5 -6.86 10.97 -10.36
C TYR A 5 -7.21 11.44 -8.94
N PRO A 6 -7.97 12.55 -8.80
CA PRO A 6 -8.28 13.12 -7.49
C PRO A 6 -9.07 12.16 -6.60
N GLU A 7 -9.82 11.22 -7.20
CA GLU A 7 -10.59 10.19 -6.49
C GLU A 7 -9.72 9.17 -5.76
N ALA A 8 -8.44 9.06 -6.10
CA ALA A 8 -7.52 8.13 -5.43
C ALA A 8 -7.14 8.56 -4.01
N ILE A 9 -7.35 9.83 -3.66
CA ILE A 9 -6.98 10.42 -2.38
C ILE A 9 -8.18 11.14 -1.80
N VAL A 10 -8.43 10.95 -0.50
CA VAL A 10 -9.46 11.68 0.26
C VAL A 10 -8.84 12.42 1.43
N GLU A 11 -9.37 13.61 1.73
CA GLU A 11 -8.92 14.44 2.85
C GLU A 11 -9.60 14.02 4.16
N CYS A 12 -8.96 14.34 5.29
CA CYS A 12 -9.49 14.02 6.60
C CYS A 12 -10.88 14.62 6.86
N ASP A 13 -11.13 15.87 6.45
CA ASP A 13 -12.44 16.52 6.60
C ASP A 13 -13.54 15.80 5.80
N TRP A 14 -13.21 15.34 4.61
CA TRP A 14 -14.15 14.53 3.82
C TRP A 14 -14.49 13.24 4.56
N LEU A 15 -13.47 12.50 5.04
CA LEU A 15 -13.68 11.24 5.76
C LEU A 15 -14.45 11.43 7.07
N LEU A 16 -14.18 12.51 7.81
CA LEU A 16 -14.92 12.85 9.03
C LEU A 16 -16.43 12.93 8.76
N ASN A 17 -16.82 13.54 7.64
CA ASN A 17 -18.23 13.64 7.23
C ASN A 17 -18.81 12.31 6.73
N GLN A 18 -17.98 11.29 6.50
CA GLN A 18 -18.39 9.96 6.04
C GLN A 18 -18.42 8.88 7.14
N LEU A 19 -18.02 9.18 8.39
CA LEU A 19 -17.93 8.19 9.47
C LEU A 19 -19.23 7.41 9.72
N ASN A 20 -20.38 8.03 9.48
CA ASN A 20 -21.69 7.40 9.64
C ASN A 20 -22.34 6.94 8.31
N ASN A 21 -21.55 6.88 7.23
CA ASN A 21 -22.05 6.44 5.94
C ASN A 21 -21.83 4.93 5.78
N ASP A 22 -22.90 4.15 5.82
CA ASP A 22 -22.87 2.69 5.68
C ASP A 22 -22.25 2.19 4.36
N ASN A 23 -22.13 3.06 3.34
CA ASN A 23 -21.50 2.74 2.07
C ASN A 23 -19.98 3.00 2.06
N VAL A 24 -19.40 3.52 3.13
CA VAL A 24 -17.95 3.73 3.30
C VAL A 24 -17.40 2.74 4.29
N ARG A 25 -16.31 2.05 3.94
CA ARG A 25 -15.58 1.15 4.83
C ARG A 25 -14.15 1.60 4.97
N ILE A 26 -13.68 1.67 6.20
CA ILE A 26 -12.38 2.25 6.56
C ILE A 26 -11.47 1.14 7.07
N TYR A 27 -10.21 1.12 6.62
CA TYR A 27 -9.26 0.07 7.02
C TYR A 27 -7.91 0.66 7.43
N ASP A 28 -7.46 0.24 8.61
CA ASP A 28 -6.09 0.45 9.08
C ASP A 28 -5.18 -0.62 8.49
N CYS A 29 -4.20 -0.20 7.70
CA CYS A 29 -3.25 -1.05 7.01
C CYS A 29 -1.86 -1.03 7.68
N THR A 30 -1.74 -0.51 8.90
CA THR A 30 -0.46 -0.27 9.56
C THR A 30 0.35 -1.56 9.71
N THR A 31 1.55 -1.53 9.17
CA THR A 31 2.59 -2.56 9.33
C THR A 31 3.86 -1.88 9.79
N ILE A 32 4.63 -2.51 10.68
CA ILE A 32 5.85 -1.94 11.25
C ILE A 32 7.03 -2.79 10.78
N LEU A 33 8.10 -2.12 10.36
CA LEU A 33 9.37 -2.75 10.04
C LEU A 33 10.41 -2.38 11.10
N HIS A 34 11.01 -3.39 11.69
CA HIS A 34 12.18 -3.25 12.56
C HIS A 34 13.41 -3.60 11.73
N TYR A 35 14.13 -2.59 11.26
CA TYR A 35 15.31 -2.81 10.44
C TYR A 35 16.45 -3.41 11.26
N THR A 36 17.13 -4.40 10.66
CA THR A 36 18.30 -5.09 11.25
C THR A 36 19.53 -4.64 10.46
N ASP A 37 20.43 -3.91 11.09
CA ASP A 37 21.58 -3.28 10.40
C ASP A 37 22.66 -4.30 9.95
N ASP A 38 22.67 -5.52 10.50
CA ASP A 38 23.77 -6.48 10.36
C ASP A 38 23.42 -7.78 9.62
N HIS A 39 22.24 -7.88 8.98
CA HIS A 39 21.81 -9.15 8.39
C HIS A 39 21.32 -8.99 6.95
N PRO A 40 22.20 -9.16 5.92
CA PRO A 40 21.84 -8.96 4.52
C PRO A 40 20.71 -9.87 4.03
N ASP A 41 20.57 -11.06 4.62
CA ASP A 41 19.50 -12.01 4.28
C ASP A 41 18.18 -11.75 5.03
N LYS A 42 18.21 -10.90 6.07
CA LYS A 42 17.07 -10.52 6.88
C LYS A 42 17.11 -9.02 7.18
N PRO A 43 16.80 -8.17 6.21
CA PRO A 43 16.96 -6.72 6.34
C PRO A 43 16.00 -6.07 7.34
N TYR A 44 14.95 -6.76 7.75
CA TYR A 44 13.96 -6.31 8.73
C TYR A 44 13.12 -7.45 9.30
N ASP A 45 12.59 -7.25 10.49
CA ASP A 45 11.47 -8.00 11.05
C ASP A 45 10.16 -7.26 10.77
N VAL A 46 9.09 -8.03 10.56
CA VAL A 46 7.75 -7.48 10.31
C VAL A 46 6.91 -7.65 11.57
N GLU A 47 6.36 -6.54 12.04
CA GLU A 47 5.37 -6.52 13.11
C GLU A 47 4.05 -5.97 12.60
N SER A 48 2.96 -6.63 13.00
CA SER A 48 1.60 -6.15 12.73
C SER A 48 1.31 -4.87 13.53
N GLY A 49 0.73 -3.86 12.90
CA GLY A 49 0.26 -2.65 13.57
C GLY A 49 -0.99 -2.84 14.46
N TYR A 50 -1.45 -4.08 14.65
CA TYR A 50 -2.70 -4.37 15.36
C TYR A 50 -2.73 -3.85 16.80
N GLU A 51 -1.59 -3.90 17.52
CA GLU A 51 -1.52 -3.36 18.89
C GLU A 51 -1.64 -1.82 18.93
N LEU A 52 -1.18 -1.13 17.87
CA LEU A 52 -1.40 0.32 17.72
C LEU A 52 -2.85 0.62 17.36
N TYR A 53 -3.43 -0.14 16.45
CA TYR A 53 -4.85 -0.07 16.11
C TYR A 53 -5.75 -0.22 17.34
N LYS A 54 -5.50 -1.21 18.21
CA LYS A 54 -6.27 -1.39 19.47
C LYS A 54 -6.15 -0.23 20.45
N LYS A 55 -5.07 0.54 20.36
CA LYS A 55 -4.91 1.73 21.23
C LYS A 55 -5.66 2.94 20.69
N SER A 56 -5.56 3.18 19.39
CA SER A 56 -6.15 4.34 18.74
C SER A 56 -6.27 4.12 17.25
N HIS A 57 -7.47 4.24 16.70
CA HIS A 57 -7.76 4.18 15.28
C HIS A 57 -8.93 5.08 14.90
N ILE A 58 -9.14 5.33 13.60
CA ILE A 58 -10.27 6.11 13.09
C ILE A 58 -11.58 5.36 13.38
N PRO A 59 -12.63 6.03 13.91
CA PRO A 59 -13.88 5.37 14.27
C PRO A 59 -14.48 4.54 13.13
N GLY A 60 -14.90 3.32 13.45
CA GLY A 60 -15.44 2.35 12.49
C GLY A 60 -14.39 1.59 11.67
N ALA A 61 -13.13 1.97 11.73
CA ALA A 61 -12.10 1.28 10.95
C ALA A 61 -11.91 -0.18 11.39
N SER A 62 -11.74 -1.08 10.42
CA SER A 62 -11.27 -2.45 10.62
C SER A 62 -9.76 -2.54 10.36
N PHE A 63 -9.09 -3.57 10.84
CA PHE A 63 -7.66 -3.77 10.66
C PHE A 63 -7.36 -4.82 9.58
N LEU A 64 -6.34 -4.58 8.75
CA LEU A 64 -5.83 -5.53 7.77
C LEU A 64 -4.38 -5.93 8.08
N ASN A 65 -4.14 -7.23 8.21
CA ASN A 65 -2.80 -7.76 8.44
C ASN A 65 -2.14 -8.15 7.10
N LEU A 66 -1.31 -7.27 6.56
CA LEU A 66 -0.68 -7.47 5.26
C LEU A 66 0.11 -8.78 5.16
N GLN A 67 0.97 -9.08 6.15
CA GLN A 67 1.83 -10.26 6.07
C GLN A 67 1.04 -11.56 6.22
N ASN A 68 0.09 -11.62 7.14
CA ASN A 68 -0.60 -12.87 7.45
C ASN A 68 -1.72 -13.19 6.46
N ASP A 69 -2.52 -12.17 6.10
CA ASP A 69 -3.78 -12.39 5.39
C ASP A 69 -3.71 -12.03 3.90
N PHE A 70 -2.72 -11.21 3.50
CA PHE A 70 -2.64 -10.66 2.14
C PHE A 70 -1.27 -10.89 1.47
N SER A 71 -0.48 -11.84 1.96
CA SER A 71 0.82 -12.19 1.40
C SER A 71 0.96 -13.70 1.19
N ASN A 72 1.77 -14.09 0.22
CA ASN A 72 2.17 -15.49 0.04
C ASN A 72 3.23 -15.85 1.10
N ASN A 73 2.79 -16.56 2.15
CA ASN A 73 3.64 -16.93 3.29
C ASN A 73 4.59 -18.10 2.99
N ASP A 74 4.42 -18.81 1.86
CA ASP A 74 5.36 -19.84 1.40
C ASP A 74 6.58 -19.24 0.70
N SER A 75 6.54 -17.96 0.35
CA SER A 75 7.68 -17.25 -0.22
C SER A 75 8.76 -16.96 0.81
N LYS A 76 10.03 -17.09 0.39
CA LYS A 76 11.17 -16.63 1.20
C LYS A 76 11.20 -15.10 1.40
N PHE A 77 10.50 -14.35 0.55
CA PHE A 77 10.41 -12.90 0.64
C PHE A 77 9.12 -12.50 1.35
N LYS A 78 9.24 -11.50 2.24
CA LYS A 78 8.08 -10.89 2.88
C LYS A 78 7.24 -10.09 1.87
N PHE A 79 5.95 -9.98 2.13
CA PHE A 79 5.00 -9.21 1.32
C PHE A 79 4.87 -9.68 -0.14
N THR A 80 5.29 -10.91 -0.46
CA THR A 80 5.09 -11.46 -1.81
C THR A 80 3.60 -11.51 -2.13
N LEU A 81 3.23 -11.00 -3.31
CA LEU A 81 1.85 -11.01 -3.76
C LEU A 81 1.34 -12.46 -3.87
N PRO A 82 0.21 -12.81 -3.24
CA PRO A 82 -0.39 -14.12 -3.41
C PRO A 82 -1.06 -14.23 -4.80
N ASN A 83 -1.54 -15.42 -5.16
CA ASN A 83 -2.34 -15.57 -6.37
C ASN A 83 -3.65 -14.75 -6.28
N SER A 84 -4.21 -14.41 -7.44
CA SER A 84 -5.37 -13.51 -7.55
C SER A 84 -6.62 -14.05 -6.86
N ASP A 85 -6.84 -15.36 -6.91
CA ASP A 85 -8.04 -15.97 -6.31
C ASP A 85 -7.98 -15.89 -4.79
N TYR A 86 -6.83 -16.24 -4.20
CA TYR A 86 -6.60 -16.07 -2.76
C TYR A 86 -6.76 -14.61 -2.32
N LEU A 87 -6.17 -13.68 -3.07
CA LEU A 87 -6.25 -12.25 -2.75
C LEU A 87 -7.69 -11.72 -2.83
N ALA A 88 -8.45 -12.13 -3.84
CA ALA A 88 -9.86 -11.77 -3.99
C ALA A 88 -10.71 -12.32 -2.84
N GLU A 89 -10.49 -13.58 -2.46
CA GLU A 89 -11.15 -14.20 -1.30
C GLU A 89 -10.78 -13.48 0.00
N ALA A 90 -9.52 -13.14 0.21
CA ALA A 90 -9.08 -12.39 1.38
C ALA A 90 -9.78 -11.01 1.46
N PHE A 91 -9.86 -10.27 0.34
CA PHE A 91 -10.60 -9.01 0.31
C PHE A 91 -12.09 -9.22 0.62
N GLN A 92 -12.74 -10.19 -0.02
CA GLN A 92 -14.14 -10.52 0.23
C GLN A 92 -14.40 -10.80 1.71
N ASN A 93 -13.57 -11.66 2.32
CA ASN A 93 -13.73 -12.10 3.70
C ASN A 93 -13.52 -10.95 4.71
N HIS A 94 -12.68 -9.98 4.39
CA HIS A 94 -12.50 -8.77 5.20
C HIS A 94 -13.56 -7.69 4.89
N GLY A 95 -14.52 -7.99 4.00
CA GLY A 95 -15.60 -7.06 3.68
C GLY A 95 -15.23 -5.99 2.66
N ILE A 96 -14.14 -6.17 1.92
CA ILE A 96 -13.79 -5.31 0.80
C ILE A 96 -14.50 -5.82 -0.45
N GLY A 97 -15.28 -4.95 -1.12
CA GLY A 97 -16.06 -5.34 -2.30
C GLY A 97 -17.27 -4.45 -2.52
N GLU A 98 -18.09 -4.80 -3.51
CA GLU A 98 -19.28 -4.04 -3.85
C GLU A 98 -20.36 -4.11 -2.74
N PRO A 99 -21.11 -3.02 -2.54
CA PRO A 99 -21.09 -1.75 -3.30
C PRO A 99 -20.22 -0.64 -2.68
N PHE A 100 -19.35 -0.96 -1.73
CA PHE A 100 -18.73 -0.03 -0.78
C PHE A 100 -17.61 0.81 -1.40
N HIS A 101 -17.46 2.05 -0.94
CA HIS A 101 -16.25 2.85 -1.12
C HIS A 101 -15.26 2.52 0.01
N ILE A 102 -14.09 2.05 -0.36
CA ILE A 102 -13.06 1.56 0.56
C ILE A 102 -12.01 2.64 0.79
N ILE A 103 -11.74 2.97 2.04
CA ILE A 103 -10.72 3.94 2.42
C ILE A 103 -9.62 3.21 3.17
N PHE A 104 -8.42 3.23 2.61
CA PHE A 104 -7.22 2.71 3.26
C PHE A 104 -6.41 3.83 3.91
N TYR A 105 -5.92 3.60 5.11
CA TYR A 105 -4.94 4.45 5.75
C TYR A 105 -3.88 3.63 6.47
N SER A 106 -2.79 4.27 6.85
CA SER A 106 -1.75 3.66 7.69
C SER A 106 -1.11 4.71 8.60
N ARG A 107 -0.34 4.25 9.58
CA ARG A 107 0.43 5.07 10.51
C ARG A 107 1.88 5.19 10.01
N ASN A 108 2.50 6.35 10.21
CA ASN A 108 3.91 6.61 9.89
C ASN A 108 4.28 6.41 8.42
N GLY A 109 3.42 6.85 7.53
CA GLY A 109 3.63 6.81 6.10
C GLY A 109 2.51 6.10 5.34
N MET A 110 2.46 6.31 4.05
CA MET A 110 1.36 5.83 3.19
C MET A 110 1.70 4.51 2.47
N GLN A 111 2.92 3.97 2.61
CA GLN A 111 3.38 2.79 1.86
C GLN A 111 2.48 1.56 2.04
N TRP A 112 1.88 1.38 3.21
CA TRP A 112 1.03 0.22 3.48
C TRP A 112 -0.38 0.39 2.93
N SER A 113 -0.97 1.57 3.09
CA SER A 113 -2.27 1.89 2.48
C SER A 113 -2.18 1.89 0.94
N THR A 114 -1.10 2.42 0.36
CA THR A 114 -0.87 2.37 -1.09
C THR A 114 -0.65 0.93 -1.58
N ARG A 115 -0.02 0.06 -0.78
CA ARG A 115 0.11 -1.36 -1.13
C ARG A 115 -1.27 -2.02 -1.29
N PHE A 116 -2.19 -1.81 -0.35
CA PHE A 116 -3.56 -2.34 -0.44
C PHE A 116 -4.34 -1.72 -1.61
N TRP A 117 -4.16 -0.43 -1.84
CA TRP A 117 -4.76 0.26 -2.99
C TRP A 117 -4.32 -0.38 -4.32
N TRP A 118 -3.02 -0.63 -4.50
CA TRP A 118 -2.49 -1.30 -5.69
C TRP A 118 -2.97 -2.74 -5.84
N MET A 119 -3.08 -3.50 -4.76
CA MET A 119 -3.63 -4.85 -4.78
C MET A 119 -5.11 -4.86 -5.19
N ALA A 120 -5.90 -3.90 -4.71
CA ALA A 120 -7.30 -3.76 -5.12
C ALA A 120 -7.43 -3.34 -6.60
N GLN A 121 -6.57 -2.41 -7.07
CA GLN A 121 -6.50 -2.05 -8.50
C GLN A 121 -6.08 -3.23 -9.37
N TYR A 122 -5.15 -4.05 -8.93
CA TYR A 122 -4.73 -5.28 -9.60
C TYR A 122 -5.91 -6.22 -9.84
N LEU A 123 -6.78 -6.34 -8.87
CA LEU A 123 -8.02 -7.14 -8.97
C LEU A 123 -9.19 -6.39 -9.64
N GLY A 124 -8.96 -5.17 -10.13
CA GLY A 124 -9.96 -4.40 -10.89
C GLY A 124 -10.95 -3.62 -10.04
N TYR A 125 -10.82 -3.58 -8.70
CA TYR A 125 -11.70 -2.82 -7.84
C TYR A 125 -11.34 -1.33 -7.86
N LYS A 126 -12.32 -0.45 -8.13
CA LYS A 126 -12.05 0.98 -8.40
C LYS A 126 -12.61 1.94 -7.34
N LYS A 127 -13.59 1.50 -6.52
CA LYS A 127 -14.16 2.35 -5.46
C LYS A 127 -13.26 2.37 -4.23
N ILE A 128 -12.03 2.81 -4.41
CA ILE A 128 -10.98 2.82 -3.37
C ILE A 128 -10.26 4.15 -3.35
N SER A 129 -9.95 4.62 -2.15
CA SER A 129 -9.13 5.82 -1.94
C SER A 129 -8.18 5.62 -0.77
N ILE A 130 -7.19 6.48 -0.68
CA ILE A 130 -6.22 6.55 0.41
C ILE A 130 -6.48 7.83 1.18
N LEU A 131 -6.46 7.74 2.51
CA LEU A 131 -6.55 8.92 3.37
C LEU A 131 -5.23 9.70 3.31
N ASN A 132 -5.31 10.96 2.88
CA ASN A 132 -4.16 11.85 2.84
C ASN A 132 -3.56 12.06 4.24
N GLY A 133 -2.26 11.81 4.38
CA GLY A 133 -1.54 11.89 5.66
C GLY A 133 -1.85 10.77 6.67
N GLY A 134 -2.79 9.85 6.35
CA GLY A 134 -3.16 8.72 7.19
C GLY A 134 -3.65 9.14 8.58
N ILE A 135 -3.50 8.23 9.56
CA ILE A 135 -3.94 8.52 10.94
C ILE A 135 -3.09 9.59 11.62
N ASN A 136 -1.86 9.81 11.21
CA ASN A 136 -1.01 10.86 11.78
C ASN A 136 -1.60 12.26 11.53
N GLU A 137 -2.09 12.52 10.32
CA GLU A 137 -2.76 13.77 10.00
C GLU A 137 -4.12 13.89 10.70
N TRP A 138 -4.88 12.80 10.75
CA TRP A 138 -6.13 12.71 11.48
C TRP A 138 -5.98 13.11 12.96
N GLU A 139 -4.98 12.52 13.64
CA GLU A 139 -4.65 12.84 15.05
C GLU A 139 -4.12 14.27 15.19
N ARG A 140 -3.29 14.76 14.26
CA ARG A 140 -2.78 16.15 14.25
C ARG A 140 -3.90 17.18 14.17
N LEU A 141 -4.96 16.88 13.43
CA LEU A 141 -6.16 17.74 13.32
C LEU A 141 -7.11 17.60 14.52
N GLY A 142 -6.79 16.77 15.51
CA GLY A 142 -7.62 16.57 16.72
C GLY A 142 -8.94 15.85 16.43
N MET A 143 -9.00 15.07 15.35
CA MET A 143 -10.20 14.33 14.97
C MET A 143 -10.44 13.13 15.87
N PRO A 144 -11.70 12.64 16.00
CA PRO A 144 -12.06 11.58 16.94
C PRO A 144 -11.37 10.25 16.62
N THR A 145 -10.97 9.54 17.67
CA THR A 145 -10.43 8.18 17.57
C THR A 145 -11.19 7.24 18.51
N GLU A 146 -11.07 5.94 18.25
CA GLU A 146 -11.60 4.92 19.15
C GLU A 146 -10.60 3.76 19.33
N SER A 147 -10.91 2.86 20.28
CA SER A 147 -10.10 1.66 20.57
C SER A 147 -10.90 0.37 20.49
N LYS A 148 -12.18 0.46 20.16
CA LYS A 148 -13.06 -0.70 19.96
C LYS A 148 -12.75 -1.37 18.64
N SER A 149 -12.29 -2.63 18.66
CA SER A 149 -12.04 -3.38 17.43
C SER A 149 -13.32 -3.56 16.62
N ASN A 150 -13.24 -3.28 15.33
CA ASN A 150 -14.32 -3.41 14.37
C ASN A 150 -14.01 -4.46 13.32
N SER A 151 -15.05 -5.01 12.72
CA SER A 151 -14.95 -5.88 11.55
C SER A 151 -16.16 -5.67 10.65
N TYR A 152 -15.95 -5.78 9.35
CA TYR A 152 -17.04 -5.75 8.38
C TYR A 152 -17.48 -7.17 8.00
N LYS A 153 -18.76 -7.32 7.69
CA LYS A 153 -19.26 -8.55 7.06
C LYS A 153 -18.67 -8.69 5.68
N SER A 154 -18.47 -9.93 5.22
CA SER A 154 -17.98 -10.19 3.88
C SER A 154 -18.81 -9.45 2.82
N ALA A 155 -18.15 -9.04 1.75
CA ALA A 155 -18.75 -8.32 0.64
C ALA A 155 -18.44 -9.07 -0.67
N LYS A 156 -19.30 -8.92 -1.67
CA LYS A 156 -19.05 -9.52 -2.98
C LYS A 156 -17.87 -8.83 -3.65
N PHE A 157 -16.87 -9.60 -4.02
CA PHE A 157 -15.69 -9.11 -4.73
C PHE A 157 -15.57 -9.82 -6.09
N ASP A 158 -15.92 -9.13 -7.16
CA ASP A 158 -15.82 -9.63 -8.52
C ASP A 158 -14.44 -9.22 -9.09
N ALA A 159 -13.48 -10.13 -9.04
CA ALA A 159 -12.13 -9.85 -9.51
C ALA A 159 -12.04 -9.80 -11.04
N SER A 160 -11.35 -8.77 -11.55
CA SER A 160 -10.96 -8.62 -12.94
C SER A 160 -9.48 -8.25 -13.00
N VAL A 161 -8.64 -9.26 -13.10
CA VAL A 161 -7.18 -9.11 -12.94
C VAL A 161 -6.59 -8.22 -14.02
N ASN A 162 -5.74 -7.27 -13.62
CA ASN A 162 -4.92 -6.45 -14.50
C ASN A 162 -3.44 -6.78 -14.30
N ASP A 163 -2.92 -7.70 -15.09
CA ASP A 163 -1.54 -8.21 -15.00
C ASP A 163 -0.45 -7.15 -15.29
N ARG A 164 -0.84 -5.93 -15.71
CA ARG A 164 0.10 -4.84 -15.95
C ARG A 164 0.49 -4.07 -14.70
N ILE A 165 -0.21 -4.28 -13.57
CA ILE A 165 0.04 -3.55 -12.31
C ILE A 165 1.21 -4.16 -11.52
N PHE A 166 1.29 -5.49 -11.48
CA PHE A 166 2.42 -6.19 -10.87
C PHE A 166 3.12 -7.02 -11.95
N VAL A 167 4.37 -6.72 -12.17
CA VAL A 167 5.18 -7.37 -13.21
C VAL A 167 6.35 -8.12 -12.60
N ASP A 168 6.83 -9.12 -13.30
CA ASP A 168 7.98 -9.93 -12.90
C ASP A 168 9.33 -9.30 -13.33
N LYS A 169 10.42 -9.95 -12.90
CA LYS A 169 11.78 -9.50 -13.22
C LYS A 169 12.10 -9.63 -14.73
N GLU A 170 11.48 -10.57 -15.41
CA GLU A 170 11.63 -10.82 -16.85
C GLU A 170 11.06 -9.64 -17.65
N TYR A 171 9.88 -9.15 -17.25
CA TYR A 171 9.28 -7.94 -17.82
C TYR A 171 10.17 -6.70 -17.56
N VAL A 172 10.64 -6.50 -16.31
CA VAL A 172 11.54 -5.39 -15.98
C VAL A 172 12.82 -5.45 -16.81
N HIS A 173 13.41 -6.65 -16.96
CA HIS A 173 14.62 -6.84 -17.78
C HIS A 173 14.39 -6.50 -19.24
N SER A 174 13.26 -6.89 -19.83
CA SER A 174 12.93 -6.53 -21.22
C SER A 174 12.68 -5.03 -21.40
N SER A 175 12.08 -4.38 -20.40
CA SER A 175 11.81 -2.94 -20.43
C SER A 175 13.06 -2.06 -20.36
N MET A 176 14.22 -2.61 -19.95
CA MET A 176 15.49 -1.86 -19.92
C MET A 176 15.98 -1.41 -21.32
N ASN A 177 15.51 -2.05 -22.39
CA ASN A 177 15.87 -1.71 -23.76
C ASN A 177 14.68 -1.15 -24.56
N ASP A 178 13.64 -0.71 -23.87
CA ASP A 178 12.41 -0.16 -24.46
C ASP A 178 12.36 1.36 -24.15
N ASP A 179 12.59 2.18 -25.16
CA ASP A 179 12.61 3.66 -25.06
C ASP A 179 11.24 4.24 -24.65
N SER A 180 10.17 3.45 -24.72
CA SER A 180 8.81 3.83 -24.25
C SER A 180 8.58 3.55 -22.77
N SER A 181 9.53 2.92 -22.09
CA SER A 181 9.45 2.51 -20.68
C SER A 181 10.40 3.30 -19.81
N ILE A 182 9.92 3.80 -18.67
CA ILE A 182 10.73 4.45 -17.64
C ILE A 182 10.75 3.59 -16.40
N LEU A 183 11.93 3.19 -15.95
CA LEU A 183 12.14 2.44 -14.71
C LEU A 183 12.47 3.41 -13.57
N ILE A 184 11.62 3.44 -12.54
CA ILE A 184 11.75 4.36 -11.41
C ILE A 184 12.05 3.57 -10.13
N ASN A 185 13.09 3.99 -9.38
CA ASN A 185 13.38 3.47 -8.04
C ASN A 185 12.68 4.34 -6.99
N ALA A 186 11.72 3.74 -6.28
CA ALA A 186 11.02 4.38 -5.17
C ALA A 186 11.72 4.19 -3.80
N LEU A 187 12.94 3.65 -3.76
CA LEU A 187 13.74 3.52 -2.54
C LEU A 187 14.53 4.81 -2.26
N PRO A 188 14.95 5.04 -0.99
CA PRO A 188 15.81 6.15 -0.62
C PRO A 188 17.12 6.21 -1.43
N GLU A 189 17.67 7.41 -1.57
CA GLU A 189 18.81 7.71 -2.42
C GLU A 189 20.07 6.92 -2.05
N ASP A 190 20.32 6.71 -0.76
CA ASP A 190 21.45 5.92 -0.24
C ASP A 190 21.41 4.46 -0.73
N LEU A 191 20.23 3.85 -0.77
CA LEU A 191 20.02 2.52 -1.34
C LEU A 191 20.20 2.54 -2.87
N HIS A 192 19.65 3.55 -3.55
CA HIS A 192 19.79 3.70 -5.00
C HIS A 192 21.25 3.85 -5.42
N ARG A 193 22.05 4.61 -4.67
CA ARG A 193 23.49 4.82 -4.92
C ARG A 193 24.36 3.66 -4.48
N GLY A 194 23.81 2.65 -3.82
CA GLY A 194 24.57 1.52 -3.29
C GLY A 194 25.43 1.86 -2.08
N GLN A 195 25.14 2.97 -1.40
CA GLN A 195 25.84 3.39 -0.18
C GLN A 195 25.37 2.58 1.05
N ASN A 196 24.17 2.02 0.96
CA ASN A 196 23.56 1.21 2.00
C ASN A 196 23.29 -0.21 1.45
N PRO A 197 23.99 -1.25 1.93
CA PRO A 197 23.84 -2.63 1.47
C PRO A 197 22.69 -3.39 2.16
N ARG A 198 21.67 -2.70 2.68
CA ARG A 198 20.57 -3.26 3.49
C ARG A 198 19.96 -4.55 2.92
N TYR A 199 19.91 -4.69 1.60
CA TYR A 199 19.35 -5.85 0.93
C TYR A 199 20.40 -6.81 0.37
N GLY A 200 21.60 -6.80 0.94
CA GLY A 200 22.71 -7.67 0.59
C GLY A 200 23.63 -7.06 -0.46
N ARG A 201 23.36 -7.24 -1.75
CA ARG A 201 24.21 -6.69 -2.80
C ARG A 201 23.94 -5.19 -3.00
N PRO A 202 24.92 -4.30 -2.81
CA PRO A 202 24.74 -2.88 -3.06
C PRO A 202 24.59 -2.59 -4.56
N GLY A 203 23.88 -1.50 -4.88
CA GLY A 203 23.66 -1.04 -6.24
C GLY A 203 22.21 -1.06 -6.69
N ARG A 204 22.02 -0.80 -7.98
CA ARG A 204 20.71 -0.69 -8.61
C ARG A 204 20.65 -1.42 -9.94
N ILE A 205 19.45 -1.64 -10.46
CA ILE A 205 19.23 -2.05 -11.85
C ILE A 205 19.72 -0.92 -12.77
N CYS A 206 20.40 -1.25 -13.89
CA CYS A 206 20.80 -0.27 -14.89
C CYS A 206 19.60 0.49 -15.44
N LEU A 207 19.80 1.74 -15.86
CA LEU A 207 18.77 2.61 -16.39
C LEU A 207 17.60 2.92 -15.42
N LEU A 208 17.80 2.67 -14.11
CA LEU A 208 16.83 3.00 -13.09
C LEU A 208 17.03 4.45 -12.63
N TYR A 209 15.99 5.25 -12.70
CA TYR A 209 15.98 6.64 -12.24
C TYR A 209 15.50 6.74 -10.79
N THR A 210 15.91 7.78 -10.08
CA THR A 210 15.29 8.16 -8.80
C THR A 210 13.97 8.88 -9.07
N SER A 211 13.09 8.94 -8.07
CA SER A 211 11.84 9.70 -8.16
C SER A 211 12.08 11.17 -8.55
N ASP A 212 13.13 11.80 -8.01
CA ASP A 212 13.47 13.20 -8.30
C ASP A 212 13.93 13.40 -9.75
N ALA A 213 14.70 12.44 -10.30
CA ALA A 213 15.12 12.47 -11.70
C ALA A 213 13.97 12.14 -12.68
N ALA A 214 12.94 11.44 -12.27
CA ALA A 214 11.77 11.14 -13.08
C ALA A 214 10.93 12.39 -13.36
N ASP A 215 10.89 13.34 -12.44
CA ASP A 215 10.20 14.63 -12.63
C ASP A 215 10.87 15.50 -13.69
N GLU A 216 12.21 15.45 -13.81
CA GLU A 216 12.96 16.15 -14.86
C GLU A 216 12.74 15.54 -16.26
N VAL A 217 12.64 14.22 -16.35
CA VAL A 217 12.41 13.53 -17.63
C VAL A 217 10.96 13.70 -18.12
N ALA A 218 9.99 13.71 -17.21
CA ALA A 218 8.57 13.90 -17.54
C ALA A 218 8.22 15.37 -17.88
N GLY A 219 9.03 16.34 -17.46
CA GLY A 219 8.85 17.78 -17.71
C GLY A 219 9.47 18.29 -19.00
N GLY A 220 10.16 17.48 -19.77
CA GLY A 220 10.93 17.83 -20.96
C GLY A 220 10.24 17.50 -22.29
N GLY A 221 8.94 17.76 -22.39
CA GLY A 221 8.19 17.57 -23.64
C GLY A 221 7.28 18.74 -23.96
#